data_48639bae64d2e5c2e3f264e0cc094e22
#
_entry.id   48639bae64d2e5c2e3f264e0cc094e22
#
_cell.length_a   1.000
_cell.length_b   1.000
_cell.length_c   1.000
_cell.angle_alpha   90.00
_cell.angle_beta   90.00
_cell.angle_gamma   90.00
#
_symmetry.space_group_name_H-M   'P 1'
#
loop_
_entity.id
_entity.type
_entity.pdbx_description
1 polymer ?
#
loop_
_entity_poly.entity_id
_entity_poly.type
_entity_poly.pdbx_seq_one_letter_code
_entity_poly.pdbx_strand_id
1 'polypeptide(L)'
;AFYNSNAGKQLVWIGTSFVLIVCILVIDFRFFESFALFIYLGLLLLLIAVPFLGVTINGSHSWFKFGSVTIQPAEFAKTATALLLGKYLNDPLVNLTKFPFQWKAALIIAIPMLLIIGSNETGSALVFASFMILLYREGLPGAYPALFIGGIILFVSALLVKAWIILLV
;
A
#
# COMPACT_ATOMS: atom_id res chain seq x y z
N ALA A 1 -7.94 -1.33 35.93
CA ALA A 1 -9.23 -1.26 35.20
C ALA A 1 -9.19 -0.27 34.02
N PHE A 2 -8.58 0.92 34.14
CA PHE A 2 -8.57 1.95 33.07
C PHE A 2 -7.85 1.48 31.78
N TYR A 3 -6.71 0.81 31.89
CA TYR A 3 -5.93 0.30 30.75
C TYR A 3 -6.65 -0.80 29.95
N ASN A 4 -7.63 -1.47 30.52
CA ASN A 4 -8.44 -2.48 29.83
C ASN A 4 -9.68 -1.90 29.13
N SER A 5 -10.00 -0.63 29.38
CA SER A 5 -11.06 0.07 28.66
C SER A 5 -10.62 0.44 27.24
N ASN A 6 -11.57 0.56 26.32
CA ASN A 6 -11.27 0.98 24.96
C ASN A 6 -10.58 2.36 24.90
N ALA A 7 -11.00 3.28 25.79
CA ALA A 7 -10.40 4.61 25.92
C ALA A 7 -8.93 4.54 26.42
N GLY A 8 -8.64 3.67 27.40
CA GLY A 8 -7.27 3.49 27.89
C GLY A 8 -6.32 2.94 26.84
N LYS A 9 -6.77 1.93 26.07
CA LYS A 9 -6.00 1.39 24.93
C LYS A 9 -5.74 2.45 23.85
N GLN A 10 -6.73 3.28 23.58
CA GLN A 10 -6.61 4.35 22.58
C GLN A 10 -5.58 5.40 23.00
N LEU A 11 -5.54 5.80 24.28
CA LEU A 11 -4.54 6.72 24.80
C LEU A 11 -3.11 6.15 24.70
N VAL A 12 -2.93 4.86 24.97
CA VAL A 12 -1.63 4.19 24.79
C VAL A 12 -1.19 4.24 23.34
N TRP A 13 -2.09 3.95 22.39
CA TRP A 13 -1.77 4.01 20.97
C TRP A 13 -1.44 5.44 20.49
N ILE A 14 -2.16 6.45 20.99
CA ILE A 14 -1.87 7.87 20.71
C ILE A 14 -0.48 8.24 21.22
N GLY A 15 -0.15 7.87 22.46
CA GLY A 15 1.18 8.12 23.03
C GLY A 15 2.31 7.43 22.25
N THR A 16 2.11 6.17 21.88
CA THR A 16 3.06 5.41 21.06
C THR A 16 3.25 6.05 19.69
N SER A 17 2.17 6.48 19.05
CA SER A 17 2.22 7.15 17.76
C SER A 17 2.99 8.47 17.83
N PHE A 18 2.79 9.24 18.89
CA PHE A 18 3.52 10.49 19.10
C PHE A 18 5.03 10.26 19.23
N VAL A 19 5.45 9.25 20.02
CA VAL A 19 6.86 8.88 20.15
C VAL A 19 7.43 8.45 18.79
N LEU A 20 6.71 7.63 18.02
CA LEU A 20 7.14 7.21 16.68
C LEU A 20 7.30 8.39 15.71
N ILE A 21 6.36 9.35 15.75
CA ILE A 21 6.47 10.57 14.92
C ILE A 21 7.74 11.34 15.27
N VAL A 22 8.03 11.56 16.55
CA VAL A 22 9.24 12.25 16.98
C VAL A 22 10.49 11.49 16.53
N CYS A 23 10.53 10.16 16.69
CA CYS A 23 11.64 9.34 16.24
C CYS A 23 11.87 9.47 14.71
N ILE A 24 10.80 9.44 13.92
CA ILE A 24 10.89 9.58 12.46
C ILE A 24 11.39 10.98 12.06
N LEU A 25 10.96 12.03 12.75
CA LEU A 25 11.36 13.40 12.47
C LEU A 25 12.84 13.68 12.83
N VAL A 26 13.39 12.96 13.80
CA VAL A 26 14.81 13.09 14.21
C VAL A 26 15.75 12.38 13.23
N ILE A 27 15.26 11.34 12.54
CA ILE A 27 16.07 10.58 11.58
C ILE A 27 16.18 11.38 10.28
N ASP A 28 17.40 11.55 9.78
CA ASP A 28 17.64 12.22 8.49
C ASP A 28 16.92 11.49 7.35
N PHE A 29 16.24 12.25 6.49
CA PHE A 29 15.54 11.71 5.32
C PHE A 29 16.47 10.88 4.41
N ARG A 30 17.74 11.22 4.32
CA ARG A 30 18.76 10.48 3.54
C ARG A 30 18.91 9.03 4.00
N PHE A 31 18.65 8.76 5.28
CA PHE A 31 18.63 7.38 5.79
C PHE A 31 17.52 6.58 5.11
N PHE A 32 16.30 7.10 5.09
CA PHE A 32 15.18 6.42 4.46
C PHE A 32 15.38 6.25 2.96
N GLU A 33 15.93 7.26 2.27
CA GLU A 33 16.26 7.18 0.85
C GLU A 33 17.31 6.10 0.59
N SER A 34 18.37 6.02 1.38
CA SER A 34 19.43 5.02 1.22
C SER A 34 18.90 3.60 1.41
N PHE A 35 18.04 3.38 2.40
CA PHE A 35 17.49 2.07 2.74
C PHE A 35 16.16 1.73 2.04
N ALA A 36 15.60 2.62 1.22
CA ALA A 36 14.30 2.44 0.59
C ALA A 36 14.15 1.09 -0.13
N LEU A 37 15.17 0.65 -0.88
CA LEU A 37 15.16 -0.64 -1.58
C LEU A 37 15.12 -1.83 -0.60
N PHE A 38 15.92 -1.78 0.46
CA PHE A 38 15.97 -2.87 1.46
C PHE A 38 14.66 -2.94 2.25
N ILE A 39 14.08 -1.79 2.62
CA ILE A 39 12.77 -1.70 3.29
C ILE A 39 11.70 -2.30 2.37
N TYR A 40 11.68 -1.93 1.10
CA TYR A 40 10.73 -2.43 0.12
C TYR A 40 10.86 -3.95 -0.07
N LEU A 41 12.07 -4.48 -0.27
CA LEU A 41 12.30 -5.92 -0.43
C LEU A 41 11.93 -6.69 0.83
N GLY A 42 12.28 -6.19 2.02
CA GLY A 42 11.88 -6.80 3.28
C GLY A 42 10.36 -6.89 3.44
N LEU A 43 9.63 -5.84 3.06
CA LEU A 43 8.17 -5.85 3.11
C LEU A 43 7.53 -6.71 2.01
N LEU A 44 8.14 -6.83 0.83
CA LEU A 44 7.72 -7.82 -0.17
C LEU A 44 7.86 -9.25 0.37
N LEU A 45 8.96 -9.58 1.04
CA LEU A 45 9.14 -10.90 1.67
C LEU A 45 8.06 -11.15 2.74
N LEU A 46 7.73 -10.14 3.54
CA LEU A 46 6.63 -10.24 4.51
C LEU A 46 5.27 -10.46 3.83
N LEU A 47 4.98 -9.76 2.73
CA LEU A 47 3.75 -9.97 1.95
C LEU A 47 3.68 -11.37 1.36
N ILE A 48 4.79 -11.91 0.86
CA ILE A 48 4.87 -13.29 0.35
C ILE A 48 4.66 -14.31 1.49
N ALA A 49 5.12 -14.00 2.70
CA ALA A 49 4.96 -14.87 3.86
C ALA A 49 3.52 -14.88 4.42
N VAL A 50 2.72 -13.86 4.17
CA VAL A 50 1.35 -13.73 4.68
C VAL A 50 0.46 -14.93 4.37
N PRO A 51 0.37 -15.46 3.12
CA PRO A 51 -0.47 -16.62 2.83
C PRO A 51 -0.10 -17.88 3.61
N PHE A 52 1.15 -18.01 4.08
CA PHE A 52 1.67 -19.17 4.78
C PHE A 52 1.63 -19.03 6.31
N LEU A 53 1.89 -17.84 6.82
CA LEU A 53 2.08 -17.57 8.25
C LEU A 53 1.04 -16.62 8.83
N GLY A 54 0.16 -16.06 8.00
CA GLY A 54 -0.86 -15.11 8.40
C GLY A 54 -2.04 -15.75 9.13
N VAL A 55 -2.80 -14.92 9.81
CA VAL A 55 -4.08 -15.26 10.43
C VAL A 55 -5.21 -14.54 9.72
N THR A 56 -6.39 -15.18 9.71
CA THR A 56 -7.59 -14.59 9.11
C THR A 56 -8.30 -13.71 10.13
N ILE A 57 -8.50 -12.44 9.80
CA ILE A 57 -9.29 -11.50 10.58
C ILE A 57 -10.31 -10.84 9.64
N ASN A 58 -11.58 -10.85 10.03
CA ASN A 58 -12.70 -10.27 9.26
C ASN A 58 -12.77 -10.78 7.80
N GLY A 59 -12.43 -12.05 7.57
CA GLY A 59 -12.49 -12.67 6.23
C GLY A 59 -11.27 -12.42 5.35
N SER A 60 -10.27 -11.66 5.79
CA SER A 60 -9.01 -11.44 5.09
C SER A 60 -7.87 -12.17 5.78
N HIS A 61 -7.09 -12.96 5.00
CA HIS A 61 -5.92 -13.71 5.48
C HIS A 61 -4.63 -12.90 5.26
N SER A 62 -4.47 -11.82 6.05
CA SER A 62 -3.49 -10.77 5.77
C SER A 62 -2.80 -10.19 7.00
N TRP A 63 -2.99 -10.82 8.16
CA TRP A 63 -2.53 -10.31 9.44
C TRP A 63 -1.49 -11.23 10.07
N PHE A 64 -0.44 -10.66 10.64
CA PHE A 64 0.42 -11.35 11.59
C PHE A 64 -0.04 -11.04 13.01
N LYS A 65 -0.18 -12.09 13.83
CA LYS A 65 -0.58 -11.97 15.24
C LYS A 65 0.60 -12.28 16.15
N PHE A 66 1.01 -11.28 16.92
CA PHE A 66 2.07 -11.40 17.95
C PHE A 66 1.44 -11.15 19.33
N GLY A 67 0.96 -12.22 19.96
CA GLY A 67 0.25 -12.12 21.24
C GLY A 67 -1.04 -11.30 21.12
N SER A 68 -1.09 -10.14 21.76
CA SER A 68 -2.21 -9.19 21.73
C SER A 68 -2.13 -8.15 20.59
N VAL A 69 -1.01 -8.08 19.87
CA VAL A 69 -0.78 -7.13 18.79
C VAL A 69 -0.97 -7.81 17.46
N THR A 70 -1.72 -7.17 16.57
CA THR A 70 -1.89 -7.60 15.17
C THR A 70 -1.25 -6.56 14.25
N ILE A 71 -0.47 -7.04 13.29
CA ILE A 71 0.23 -6.22 12.31
C ILE A 71 -0.20 -6.64 10.92
N GLN A 72 -0.54 -5.66 10.08
CA GLN A 72 -0.92 -5.87 8.69
C GLN A 72 0.22 -5.41 7.78
N PRO A 73 0.95 -6.32 7.11
CA PRO A 73 2.07 -5.95 6.25
C PRO A 73 1.68 -5.03 5.09
N ALA A 74 0.45 -5.13 4.60
CA ALA A 74 -0.07 -4.29 3.52
C ALA A 74 -0.01 -2.79 3.85
N GLU A 75 -0.22 -2.41 5.11
CA GLU A 75 -0.13 -1.00 5.55
C GLU A 75 1.29 -0.45 5.42
N PHE A 76 2.27 -1.23 5.83
CA PHE A 76 3.68 -0.86 5.72
C PHE A 76 4.18 -0.91 4.28
N ALA A 77 3.65 -1.82 3.46
CA ALA A 77 4.01 -1.93 2.05
C ALA A 77 3.66 -0.66 1.27
N LYS A 78 2.57 0.02 1.59
CA LYS A 78 2.22 1.32 1.00
C LYS A 78 3.32 2.35 1.23
N THR A 79 3.80 2.47 2.47
CA THR A 79 4.88 3.40 2.83
C THR A 79 6.21 3.02 2.15
N ALA A 80 6.56 1.73 2.14
CA ALA A 80 7.78 1.27 1.48
C ALA A 80 7.76 1.52 -0.04
N THR A 81 6.58 1.30 -0.67
CA THR A 81 6.39 1.61 -2.08
C THR A 81 6.54 3.10 -2.35
N ALA A 82 5.97 3.95 -1.50
CA ALA A 82 6.11 5.40 -1.59
C ALA A 82 7.58 5.84 -1.49
N LEU A 83 8.34 5.27 -0.54
CA LEU A 83 9.76 5.57 -0.36
C LEU A 83 10.60 5.16 -1.57
N LEU A 84 10.41 3.94 -2.07
CA LEU A 84 11.17 3.45 -3.21
C LEU A 84 10.80 4.20 -4.50
N LEU A 85 9.52 4.48 -4.69
CA LEU A 85 9.05 5.25 -5.84
C LEU A 85 9.56 6.68 -5.79
N GLY A 86 9.52 7.34 -4.63
CA GLY A 86 10.09 8.67 -4.43
C GLY A 86 11.58 8.71 -4.73
N LYS A 87 12.36 7.75 -4.23
CA LYS A 87 13.79 7.59 -4.58
C LYS A 87 13.99 7.41 -6.08
N TYR A 88 13.18 6.57 -6.72
CA TYR A 88 13.28 6.32 -8.16
C TYR A 88 12.99 7.59 -8.98
N LEU A 89 11.95 8.35 -8.61
CA LEU A 89 11.56 9.56 -9.32
C LEU A 89 12.48 10.76 -9.05
N ASN A 90 13.24 10.74 -7.94
CA ASN A 90 14.20 11.78 -7.61
C ASN A 90 15.49 11.70 -8.46
N ASP A 91 15.72 10.60 -9.19
CA ASP A 91 16.86 10.46 -10.09
C ASP A 91 16.65 11.33 -11.35
N PRO A 92 17.53 12.32 -11.63
CA PRO A 92 17.38 13.21 -12.77
C PRO A 92 17.45 12.50 -14.13
N LEU A 93 17.93 11.27 -14.18
CA LEU A 93 17.96 10.46 -15.41
C LEU A 93 16.61 9.81 -15.73
N VAL A 94 15.67 9.77 -14.77
CA VAL A 94 14.36 9.17 -14.95
C VAL A 94 13.44 10.14 -15.69
N ASN A 95 12.89 9.66 -16.80
CA ASN A 95 11.93 10.39 -17.62
C ASN A 95 10.72 9.52 -17.92
N LEU A 96 9.60 9.81 -17.25
CA LEU A 96 8.36 9.05 -17.39
C LEU A 96 7.66 9.20 -18.75
N THR A 97 8.14 10.03 -19.64
CA THR A 97 7.66 10.03 -21.03
C THR A 97 8.17 8.83 -21.83
N LYS A 98 9.28 8.19 -21.37
CA LYS A 98 9.89 7.04 -22.04
C LYS A 98 9.45 5.72 -21.40
N PHE A 99 9.06 4.76 -22.21
CA PHE A 99 8.54 3.46 -21.80
C PHE A 99 9.40 2.68 -20.77
N PRO A 100 10.76 2.62 -20.89
CA PRO A 100 11.58 1.88 -19.91
C PRO A 100 11.44 2.39 -18.47
N PHE A 101 11.24 3.70 -18.30
CA PHE A 101 11.06 4.29 -16.96
C PHE A 101 9.64 4.08 -16.44
N GLN A 102 8.64 4.16 -17.31
CA GLN A 102 7.24 3.85 -16.98
C GLN A 102 7.10 2.43 -16.47
N TRP A 103 7.72 1.45 -17.17
CA TRP A 103 7.65 0.05 -16.80
C TRP A 103 8.26 -0.23 -15.42
N LYS A 104 9.42 0.36 -15.11
CA LYS A 104 10.04 0.24 -13.79
C LYS A 104 9.15 0.82 -12.67
N ALA A 105 8.60 2.02 -12.87
CA ALA A 105 7.68 2.62 -11.92
C ALA A 105 6.42 1.76 -11.73
N ALA A 106 5.87 1.23 -12.83
CA ALA A 106 4.71 0.33 -12.78
C ALA A 106 5.01 -0.95 -12.01
N LEU A 107 6.19 -1.57 -12.16
CA LEU A 107 6.59 -2.76 -11.42
C LEU A 107 6.70 -2.49 -9.91
N ILE A 108 7.29 -1.35 -9.51
CA ILE A 108 7.41 -0.96 -8.10
C ILE A 108 6.02 -0.90 -7.42
N ILE A 109 4.99 -0.47 -8.16
CA ILE A 109 3.62 -0.37 -7.65
C ILE A 109 2.88 -1.70 -7.79
N ALA A 110 3.00 -2.37 -8.92
CA ALA A 110 2.20 -3.56 -9.25
C ALA A 110 2.57 -4.78 -8.41
N ILE A 111 3.85 -5.01 -8.11
CA ILE A 111 4.28 -6.20 -7.36
C ILE A 111 3.60 -6.27 -5.98
N PRO A 112 3.72 -5.27 -5.09
CA PRO A 112 3.05 -5.33 -3.79
C PRO A 112 1.53 -5.32 -3.93
N MET A 113 0.97 -4.57 -4.87
CA MET A 113 -0.47 -4.53 -5.13
C MET A 113 -1.02 -5.92 -5.47
N LEU A 114 -0.36 -6.67 -6.36
CA LEU A 114 -0.78 -8.02 -6.75
C LEU A 114 -0.68 -9.02 -5.58
N LEU A 115 0.36 -8.92 -4.75
CA LEU A 115 0.49 -9.74 -3.54
C LEU A 115 -0.64 -9.46 -2.54
N ILE A 116 -1.02 -8.20 -2.37
CA ILE A 116 -2.11 -7.79 -1.48
C ILE A 116 -3.47 -8.29 -2.01
N ILE A 117 -3.71 -8.20 -3.32
CA ILE A 117 -4.91 -8.76 -3.96
C ILE A 117 -4.98 -10.28 -3.73
N GLY A 118 -3.84 -10.98 -3.84
CA GLY A 118 -3.73 -12.42 -3.57
C GLY A 118 -4.10 -12.82 -2.14
N SER A 119 -3.99 -11.88 -1.17
CA SER A 119 -4.40 -12.07 0.22
C SER A 119 -5.87 -11.69 0.50
N ASN A 120 -6.69 -11.52 -0.53
CA ASN A 120 -8.10 -11.08 -0.47
C ASN A 120 -8.30 -9.68 0.15
N GLU A 121 -7.32 -8.79 0.00
CA GLU A 121 -7.38 -7.41 0.51
C GLU A 121 -7.51 -6.38 -0.63
N THR A 122 -8.59 -6.44 -1.37
CA THR A 122 -8.85 -5.51 -2.48
C THR A 122 -8.93 -4.05 -2.03
N GLY A 123 -9.42 -3.78 -0.81
CA GLY A 123 -9.48 -2.42 -0.26
C GLY A 123 -8.10 -1.79 -0.07
N SER A 124 -7.15 -2.51 0.52
CA SER A 124 -5.76 -2.05 0.68
C SER A 124 -5.05 -1.92 -0.67
N ALA A 125 -5.33 -2.81 -1.62
CA ALA A 125 -4.77 -2.75 -2.97
C ALA A 125 -5.25 -1.52 -3.75
N LEU A 126 -6.49 -1.08 -3.58
CA LEU A 126 -7.03 0.12 -4.23
C LEU A 126 -6.29 1.40 -3.84
N VAL A 127 -5.69 1.45 -2.64
CA VAL A 127 -4.88 2.60 -2.21
C VAL A 127 -3.67 2.80 -3.12
N PHE A 128 -3.12 1.72 -3.70
CA PHE A 128 -2.01 1.82 -4.67
C PHE A 128 -2.41 2.57 -5.95
N ALA A 129 -3.71 2.68 -6.24
CA ALA A 129 -4.22 3.52 -7.31
C ALA A 129 -3.81 5.00 -7.17
N SER A 130 -3.63 5.48 -5.94
CA SER A 130 -3.19 6.85 -5.68
C SER A 130 -1.80 7.15 -6.24
N PHE A 131 -0.92 6.14 -6.34
CA PHE A 131 0.40 6.31 -6.97
C PHE A 131 0.31 6.66 -8.47
N MET A 132 -0.79 6.34 -9.14
CA MET A 132 -1.01 6.75 -10.52
C MET A 132 -1.13 8.28 -10.65
N ILE A 133 -1.73 8.95 -9.65
CA ILE A 133 -1.82 10.41 -9.58
C ILE A 133 -0.43 11.01 -9.42
N LEU A 134 0.41 10.41 -8.57
CA LEU A 134 1.79 10.82 -8.38
C LEU A 134 2.59 10.70 -9.70
N LEU A 135 2.50 9.55 -10.37
CA LEU A 135 3.20 9.33 -11.65
C LEU A 135 2.75 10.31 -12.73
N TYR A 136 1.44 10.64 -12.79
CA TYR A 136 0.92 11.63 -13.71
C TYR A 136 1.51 13.01 -13.44
N ARG A 137 1.62 13.41 -12.20
CA ARG A 137 2.25 14.67 -11.80
C ARG A 137 3.72 14.74 -12.20
N GLU A 138 4.43 13.61 -12.14
CA GLU A 138 5.85 13.48 -12.50
C GLU A 138 6.08 13.26 -14.01
N GLY A 139 5.03 13.42 -14.85
CA GLY A 139 5.14 13.44 -16.30
C GLY A 139 4.72 12.14 -17.03
N LEU A 140 4.02 11.24 -16.36
CA LEU A 140 3.40 10.10 -17.04
C LEU A 140 2.32 10.61 -18.01
N PRO A 141 2.27 10.12 -19.29
CA PRO A 141 1.23 10.52 -20.23
C PRO A 141 -0.18 10.29 -19.70
N GLY A 142 -1.06 11.28 -19.84
CA GLY A 142 -2.42 11.29 -19.27
C GLY A 142 -3.34 10.17 -19.75
N ALA A 143 -2.99 9.49 -20.84
CA ALA A 143 -3.73 8.33 -21.31
C ALA A 143 -3.74 7.18 -20.28
N TYR A 144 -2.63 6.95 -19.55
CA TYR A 144 -2.53 5.87 -18.56
C TYR A 144 -3.45 6.06 -17.35
N PRO A 145 -3.44 7.20 -16.64
CA PRO A 145 -4.38 7.42 -15.55
C PRO A 145 -5.83 7.48 -16.03
N ALA A 146 -6.11 7.99 -17.23
CA ALA A 146 -7.45 7.98 -17.80
C ALA A 146 -7.97 6.56 -18.05
N LEU A 147 -7.15 5.68 -18.62
CA LEU A 147 -7.48 4.27 -18.82
C LEU A 147 -7.65 3.53 -17.49
N PHE A 148 -6.81 3.84 -16.50
CA PHE A 148 -6.89 3.24 -15.17
C PHE A 148 -8.19 3.63 -14.44
N ILE A 149 -8.53 4.92 -14.42
CA ILE A 149 -9.78 5.42 -13.85
C ILE A 149 -10.98 4.84 -14.60
N GLY A 150 -10.95 4.85 -15.93
CA GLY A 150 -11.97 4.23 -16.77
C GLY A 150 -12.17 2.73 -16.47
N GLY A 151 -11.07 1.99 -16.26
CA GLY A 151 -11.12 0.59 -15.85
C GLY A 151 -11.76 0.38 -14.47
N ILE A 152 -11.46 1.24 -13.50
CA ILE A 152 -12.10 1.20 -12.17
C ILE A 152 -13.61 1.47 -12.30
N ILE A 153 -13.99 2.49 -13.05
CA ILE A 153 -15.41 2.85 -13.26
C ILE A 153 -16.15 1.67 -13.92
N LEU A 154 -15.58 1.07 -14.97
CA LEU A 154 -16.16 -0.09 -15.63
C LEU A 154 -16.27 -1.30 -14.69
N PHE A 155 -15.23 -1.56 -13.88
CA PHE A 155 -15.25 -2.65 -12.91
C PHE A 155 -16.34 -2.46 -11.85
N VAL A 156 -16.43 -1.25 -11.28
CA VAL A 156 -17.47 -0.94 -10.27
C VAL A 156 -18.86 -1.00 -10.88
N SER A 157 -19.06 -0.47 -12.10
CA SER A 157 -20.35 -0.54 -12.77
C SER A 157 -20.77 -1.99 -13.07
N ALA A 158 -19.84 -2.85 -13.49
CA ALA A 158 -20.09 -4.27 -13.71
C ALA A 158 -20.50 -5.00 -12.41
N LEU A 159 -19.85 -4.67 -11.28
CA LEU A 159 -20.23 -5.23 -9.97
C LEU A 159 -21.64 -4.78 -9.56
N LEU A 160 -21.98 -3.51 -9.77
CA LEU A 160 -23.30 -2.97 -9.46
C LEU A 160 -24.39 -3.65 -10.32
N VAL A 161 -24.16 -3.79 -11.62
CA VAL A 161 -25.08 -4.49 -12.52
C VAL A 161 -25.29 -5.95 -12.09
N LYS A 162 -24.20 -6.66 -11.74
CA LYS A 162 -24.29 -8.02 -11.21
C LYS A 162 -25.11 -8.09 -9.92
N ALA A 163 -24.89 -7.15 -8.98
CA ALA A 163 -25.65 -7.08 -7.74
C ALA A 163 -27.16 -6.84 -7.99
N TRP A 164 -27.50 -5.95 -8.93
CA TRP A 164 -28.89 -5.71 -9.33
C TRP A 164 -29.56 -6.93 -9.95
N ILE A 165 -28.87 -7.67 -10.80
CA ILE A 165 -29.40 -8.91 -11.41
C ILE A 165 -29.69 -9.95 -10.31
N ILE A 166 -28.78 -10.10 -9.31
CA ILE A 166 -28.98 -11.06 -8.20
C ILE A 166 -30.18 -10.68 -7.33
N LEU A 167 -30.47 -9.38 -7.18
CA LEU A 167 -31.62 -8.89 -6.39
C LEU A 167 -32.97 -9.04 -7.12
N LEU A 168 -32.95 -9.19 -8.45
CA LEU A 168 -34.14 -9.31 -9.28
C LEU A 168 -34.54 -10.77 -9.57
N VAL A 169 -33.67 -11.74 -9.25
CA VAL A 169 -33.89 -13.20 -9.36
C VAL A 169 -34.11 -13.81 -7.98
#